data_5bcc254dbcc6c56e40ff1aa9f5889225
#
_entry.id   5bcc254dbcc6c56e40ff1aa9f5889225
#
_cell.length_a   1.000
_cell.length_b   1.000
_cell.length_c   1.000
_cell.angle_alpha   90.00
_cell.angle_beta   90.00
_cell.angle_gamma   90.00
#
_symmetry.space_group_name_H-M   'P 1'
#
loop_
_entity.id
_entity.type
_entity.pdbx_description
1 polymer ?
#
loop_
_entity_poly.entity_id
_entity_poly.type
_entity_poly.pdbx_seq_one_letter_code
_entity_poly.pdbx_strand_id
1 'polypeptide(L)'
;MKVKSLVFAAATLVIGLAGVTNNALAQAKEQFFPSLVYRTGAYAPNGVPFANGYVDYLKLINAKGGINGVKTVFEECETGYATDRGVECYERLKGKHGGATVFQPLSTGITFALTEKAPGDKIPLITAGYGRSESTDGNVFKWNFPLTGTYWDAADILLQHLAKKEGGWDKLKGKKIALVYHDSPYGKEPIPLLVERSKMHGFELQQLPVTHARFNFIPDDCYAGSANR
;
A
#
# COMPACT_ATOMS: atom_id res chain seq x y z
N MET A 1 -86.54 -12.99 -2.07
CA MET A 1 -86.16 -11.89 -1.14
C MET A 1 -84.66 -11.99 -0.83
N LYS A 2 -83.95 -10.88 -1.08
CA LYS A 2 -82.58 -10.51 -0.58
C LYS A 2 -81.39 -11.21 -1.19
N VAL A 3 -81.04 -10.79 -2.39
CA VAL A 3 -79.69 -10.72 -2.92
C VAL A 3 -79.17 -9.31 -2.65
N LYS A 4 -78.40 -9.11 -1.60
CA LYS A 4 -77.61 -7.91 -1.31
C LYS A 4 -76.61 -8.27 -0.22
N SER A 5 -75.37 -8.62 -0.56
CA SER A 5 -74.20 -8.54 0.27
C SER A 5 -73.03 -9.38 -0.27
N LEU A 6 -72.60 -9.12 -1.49
CA LEU A 6 -71.39 -9.82 -2.03
C LEU A 6 -70.56 -8.95 -2.98
N VAL A 7 -70.55 -7.62 -2.75
CA VAL A 7 -69.83 -6.70 -3.62
C VAL A 7 -68.77 -5.84 -2.86
N PHE A 8 -68.58 -6.06 -1.55
CA PHE A 8 -67.68 -5.22 -0.76
C PHE A 8 -66.35 -5.88 -0.32
N ALA A 9 -66.04 -7.10 -0.78
CA ALA A 9 -64.84 -7.81 -0.34
C ALA A 9 -63.72 -7.89 -1.40
N ALA A 10 -63.88 -7.29 -2.60
CA ALA A 10 -62.91 -7.39 -3.68
C ALA A 10 -62.07 -6.13 -3.92
N ALA A 11 -62.30 -5.03 -3.16
CA ALA A 11 -61.61 -3.74 -3.41
C ALA A 11 -60.45 -3.44 -2.47
N THR A 12 -60.14 -4.29 -1.48
CA THR A 12 -59.13 -4.04 -0.47
C THR A 12 -57.81 -4.82 -0.66
N LEU A 13 -57.70 -5.62 -1.71
CA LEU A 13 -56.49 -6.46 -1.92
C LEU A 13 -55.53 -5.95 -3.02
N VAL A 14 -55.78 -4.77 -3.58
CA VAL A 14 -54.91 -4.23 -4.67
C VAL A 14 -53.99 -3.07 -4.22
N ILE A 15 -54.08 -2.60 -2.99
CA ILE A 15 -53.25 -1.47 -2.50
C ILE A 15 -52.01 -1.94 -1.76
N GLY A 16 -51.77 -3.23 -1.57
CA GLY A 16 -50.64 -3.79 -0.83
C GLY A 16 -49.36 -4.07 -1.62
N LEU A 17 -49.34 -3.91 -2.96
CA LEU A 17 -48.20 -4.30 -3.80
C LEU A 17 -47.43 -3.13 -4.44
N ALA A 18 -47.71 -1.90 -4.11
CA ALA A 18 -47.02 -0.74 -4.70
C ALA A 18 -45.94 -0.11 -3.83
N GLY A 19 -45.45 -0.82 -2.82
CA GLY A 19 -44.49 -0.28 -1.83
C GLY A 19 -43.15 -0.98 -1.74
N VAL A 20 -42.80 -1.89 -2.64
CA VAL A 20 -41.37 -2.30 -2.76
C VAL A 20 -40.70 -1.31 -3.69
N THR A 21 -40.43 -0.12 -3.17
CA THR A 21 -39.39 0.73 -3.74
C THR A 21 -38.09 -0.06 -3.65
N ASN A 22 -37.67 -0.64 -4.76
CA ASN A 22 -36.30 -1.02 -4.96
C ASN A 22 -35.46 0.21 -4.64
N ASN A 23 -34.95 0.34 -3.43
CA ASN A 23 -33.75 1.07 -3.16
C ASN A 23 -32.63 0.30 -3.89
N ALA A 24 -32.62 0.38 -5.22
CA ALA A 24 -31.42 0.16 -5.99
C ALA A 24 -30.44 1.17 -5.40
N LEU A 25 -29.58 0.70 -4.51
CA LEU A 25 -28.42 1.45 -4.07
C LEU A 25 -27.79 1.92 -5.37
N ALA A 26 -27.85 3.23 -5.62
CA ALA A 26 -27.28 3.81 -6.84
C ALA A 26 -25.81 3.41 -6.80
N GLN A 27 -25.45 2.41 -7.59
CA GLN A 27 -24.06 1.95 -7.68
C GLN A 27 -23.24 3.16 -8.10
N ALA A 28 -22.22 3.49 -7.32
CA ALA A 28 -21.36 4.60 -7.63
C ALA A 28 -20.86 4.43 -9.07
N LYS A 29 -21.06 5.46 -9.91
CA LYS A 29 -20.63 5.40 -11.32
C LYS A 29 -19.13 5.42 -11.47
N GLU A 30 -18.44 5.87 -10.44
CA GLU A 30 -16.98 6.06 -10.41
C GLU A 30 -16.44 5.76 -9.01
N GLN A 31 -15.21 5.26 -8.95
CA GLN A 31 -14.46 5.11 -7.70
C GLN A 31 -13.12 5.82 -7.82
N PHE A 32 -12.76 6.54 -6.78
CA PHE A 32 -11.57 7.38 -6.75
C PHE A 32 -10.38 6.66 -6.13
N PHE A 33 -9.27 6.63 -6.87
CA PHE A 33 -7.99 6.03 -6.49
C PHE A 33 -6.91 7.11 -6.52
N PRO A 34 -6.72 7.89 -5.45
CA PRO A 34 -5.64 8.86 -5.37
C PRO A 34 -4.28 8.15 -5.39
N SER A 35 -3.29 8.76 -6.02
CA SER A 35 -1.94 8.25 -6.13
C SER A 35 -0.94 9.23 -5.54
N LEU A 36 -0.28 8.84 -4.45
CA LEU A 36 0.87 9.57 -3.92
C LEU A 36 2.10 9.14 -4.71
N VAL A 37 2.79 10.10 -5.31
CA VAL A 37 3.92 9.83 -6.20
C VAL A 37 5.16 10.61 -5.78
N TYR A 38 6.33 10.18 -6.24
CA TYR A 38 7.58 10.91 -6.15
C TYR A 38 8.27 10.89 -7.53
N ARG A 39 7.76 11.78 -8.41
CA ARG A 39 8.28 11.98 -9.76
C ARG A 39 9.50 12.90 -9.78
N THR A 40 9.78 13.54 -8.65
CA THR A 40 10.90 14.47 -8.45
C THR A 40 11.78 14.02 -7.29
N GLY A 41 12.97 14.58 -7.18
CA GLY A 41 13.93 14.25 -6.13
C GLY A 41 14.77 13.01 -6.43
N ALA A 42 15.58 12.61 -5.45
CA ALA A 42 16.59 11.55 -5.58
C ALA A 42 16.04 10.17 -5.98
N TYR A 43 14.76 9.90 -5.68
CA TYR A 43 14.11 8.61 -5.97
C TYR A 43 13.27 8.61 -7.23
N ALA A 44 13.21 9.72 -7.97
CA ALA A 44 12.45 9.85 -9.21
C ALA A 44 12.74 8.72 -10.23
N PRO A 45 13.98 8.21 -10.37
CA PRO A 45 14.27 7.08 -11.28
C PRO A 45 13.40 5.84 -11.01
N ASN A 46 13.00 5.59 -9.75
CA ASN A 46 12.08 4.52 -9.37
C ASN A 46 10.61 5.01 -9.33
N GLY A 47 10.38 6.24 -8.90
CA GLY A 47 9.03 6.80 -8.73
C GLY A 47 8.30 7.04 -10.04
N VAL A 48 9.00 7.53 -11.06
CA VAL A 48 8.41 7.83 -12.37
C VAL A 48 7.85 6.58 -13.06
N PRO A 49 8.61 5.48 -13.25
CA PRO A 49 8.07 4.28 -13.89
C PRO A 49 6.97 3.63 -13.08
N PHE A 50 7.06 3.65 -11.74
CA PHE A 50 5.98 3.14 -10.89
C PHE A 50 4.69 3.93 -11.09
N ALA A 51 4.74 5.26 -11.01
CA ALA A 51 3.58 6.12 -11.19
C ALA A 51 2.96 5.96 -12.58
N ASN A 52 3.79 5.84 -13.63
CA ASN A 52 3.31 5.58 -14.99
C ASN A 52 2.56 4.24 -15.06
N GLY A 53 3.14 3.15 -14.53
CA GLY A 53 2.50 1.84 -14.54
C GLY A 53 1.17 1.83 -13.78
N TYR A 54 1.09 2.52 -12.65
CA TYR A 54 -0.14 2.66 -11.88
C TYR A 54 -1.25 3.34 -12.68
N VAL A 55 -0.96 4.51 -13.26
CA VAL A 55 -1.91 5.28 -14.07
C VAL A 55 -2.32 4.52 -15.34
N ASP A 56 -1.35 3.91 -16.02
CA ASP A 56 -1.62 3.18 -17.27
C ASP A 56 -2.48 1.93 -17.01
N TYR A 57 -2.29 1.28 -15.85
CA TYR A 57 -3.17 0.18 -15.47
C TYR A 57 -4.60 0.64 -15.20
N LEU A 58 -4.81 1.76 -14.51
CA LEU A 58 -6.15 2.32 -14.28
C LEU A 58 -6.83 2.75 -15.60
N LYS A 59 -6.06 3.32 -16.54
CA LYS A 59 -6.56 3.61 -17.90
C LYS A 59 -6.96 2.34 -18.65
N LEU A 60 -6.14 1.29 -18.56
CA LEU A 60 -6.43 0.00 -19.17
C LEU A 60 -7.72 -0.62 -18.60
N ILE A 61 -7.90 -0.58 -17.28
CA ILE A 61 -9.12 -1.04 -16.61
C ILE A 61 -10.35 -0.28 -17.16
N ASN A 62 -10.25 1.05 -17.27
CA ASN A 62 -11.32 1.88 -17.81
C ASN A 62 -11.63 1.56 -19.28
N ALA A 63 -10.59 1.32 -20.08
CA ALA A 63 -10.76 0.91 -21.50
C ALA A 63 -11.45 -0.46 -21.63
N LYS A 64 -11.32 -1.33 -20.63
CA LYS A 64 -11.99 -2.63 -20.53
C LYS A 64 -13.39 -2.56 -19.91
N GLY A 65 -13.91 -1.36 -19.62
CA GLY A 65 -15.25 -1.18 -19.05
C GLY A 65 -15.30 -0.93 -17.55
N GLY A 66 -14.16 -0.71 -16.90
CA GLY A 66 -14.07 -0.49 -15.47
C GLY A 66 -14.05 -1.78 -14.63
N ILE A 67 -14.22 -1.64 -13.33
CA ILE A 67 -14.37 -2.77 -12.39
C ILE A 67 -15.86 -3.02 -12.19
N ASN A 68 -16.37 -4.14 -12.66
CA ASN A 68 -17.80 -4.45 -12.63
C ASN A 68 -18.69 -3.32 -13.22
N GLY A 69 -18.23 -2.69 -14.31
CA GLY A 69 -18.93 -1.57 -14.95
C GLY A 69 -18.72 -0.20 -14.26
N VAL A 70 -17.96 -0.14 -13.17
CA VAL A 70 -17.64 1.10 -12.44
C VAL A 70 -16.29 1.64 -12.93
N LYS A 71 -16.27 2.90 -13.36
CA LYS A 71 -15.02 3.55 -13.79
C LYS A 71 -14.12 3.88 -12.62
N THR A 72 -12.81 3.84 -12.85
CA THR A 72 -11.81 4.34 -11.92
C THR A 72 -11.45 5.79 -12.27
N VAL A 73 -11.47 6.66 -11.27
CA VAL A 73 -10.96 8.03 -11.35
C VAL A 73 -9.66 8.10 -10.55
N PHE A 74 -8.68 8.82 -11.01
CA PHE A 74 -7.41 8.97 -10.30
C PHE A 74 -6.88 10.40 -10.38
N GLU A 75 -6.17 10.81 -9.33
CA GLU A 75 -5.45 12.09 -9.27
C GLU A 75 -4.10 11.83 -8.58
N GLU A 76 -3.02 12.31 -9.20
CA GLU A 76 -1.69 12.23 -8.61
C GLU A 76 -1.41 13.41 -7.68
N CYS A 77 -0.67 13.15 -6.60
CA CYS A 77 -0.11 14.18 -5.75
C CYS A 77 1.37 13.92 -5.51
N GLU A 78 2.19 14.90 -5.91
CA GLU A 78 3.64 14.84 -5.82
C GLU A 78 4.12 15.03 -4.39
N THR A 79 4.83 14.05 -3.85
CA THR A 79 5.36 14.07 -2.48
C THR A 79 6.86 14.36 -2.40
N GLY A 80 7.60 14.17 -3.48
CA GLY A 80 9.06 14.21 -3.46
C GLY A 80 9.68 13.24 -2.47
N TYR A 81 8.94 12.17 -2.08
CA TYR A 81 9.31 11.21 -1.03
C TYR A 81 9.35 11.83 0.39
N ALA A 82 8.76 13.02 0.60
CA ALA A 82 8.71 13.70 1.89
C ALA A 82 7.43 13.31 2.66
N THR A 83 7.57 12.96 3.94
CA THR A 83 6.46 12.45 4.75
C THR A 83 5.39 13.52 5.01
N ASP A 84 5.79 14.75 5.28
CA ASP A 84 4.91 15.90 5.49
C ASP A 84 4.05 16.20 4.26
N ARG A 85 4.66 16.22 3.07
CA ARG A 85 3.92 16.36 1.81
C ARG A 85 2.97 15.18 1.55
N GLY A 86 3.39 13.97 1.91
CA GLY A 86 2.52 12.79 1.80
C GLY A 86 1.27 12.92 2.66
N VAL A 87 1.40 13.42 3.89
CA VAL A 87 0.26 13.70 4.78
C VAL A 87 -0.62 14.81 4.21
N GLU A 88 -0.04 15.90 3.70
CA GLU A 88 -0.78 16.97 3.03
C GLU A 88 -1.58 16.45 1.82
N CYS A 89 -0.93 15.66 0.95
CA CYS A 89 -1.58 15.02 -0.19
C CYS A 89 -2.75 14.14 0.23
N TYR A 90 -2.58 13.34 1.27
CA TYR A 90 -3.64 12.50 1.81
C TYR A 90 -4.84 13.34 2.26
N GLU A 91 -4.63 14.36 3.11
CA GLU A 91 -5.70 15.22 3.62
C GLU A 91 -6.44 15.95 2.48
N ARG A 92 -5.71 16.37 1.46
CA ARG A 92 -6.28 17.06 0.30
C ARG A 92 -7.12 16.16 -0.60
N LEU A 93 -6.72 14.89 -0.72
CA LEU A 93 -7.33 13.97 -1.68
C LEU A 93 -8.40 13.06 -1.07
N LYS A 94 -8.33 12.76 0.25
CA LYS A 94 -9.17 11.73 0.87
C LYS A 94 -10.67 11.91 0.67
N GLY A 95 -11.15 13.16 0.58
CA GLY A 95 -12.58 13.48 0.40
C GLY A 95 -13.00 13.81 -1.03
N LYS A 96 -12.06 13.88 -1.99
CA LYS A 96 -12.41 14.20 -3.38
C LYS A 96 -13.22 13.09 -4.06
N HIS A 97 -13.97 13.45 -5.08
CA HIS A 97 -14.76 12.53 -5.91
C HIS A 97 -15.68 11.58 -5.10
N GLY A 98 -16.20 12.06 -3.97
CA GLY A 98 -17.05 11.26 -3.08
C GLY A 98 -16.30 10.40 -2.09
N GLY A 99 -14.97 10.53 -2.01
CA GLY A 99 -14.08 9.82 -1.09
C GLY A 99 -13.12 8.87 -1.77
N ALA A 100 -11.92 8.76 -1.21
CA ALA A 100 -10.91 7.84 -1.70
C ALA A 100 -11.30 6.39 -1.37
N THR A 101 -11.23 5.51 -2.37
CA THR A 101 -11.47 4.08 -2.18
C THR A 101 -10.35 3.42 -1.39
N VAL A 102 -9.12 3.85 -1.64
CA VAL A 102 -7.89 3.32 -1.05
C VAL A 102 -6.77 4.31 -1.26
N PHE A 103 -5.76 4.31 -0.38
CA PHE A 103 -4.50 5.00 -0.64
C PHE A 103 -3.35 4.00 -0.77
N GLN A 104 -2.49 4.30 -1.71
CA GLN A 104 -1.18 3.68 -1.89
C GLN A 104 -0.12 4.74 -1.55
N PRO A 105 0.50 4.69 -0.35
CA PRO A 105 1.37 5.77 0.14
C PRO A 105 2.69 5.93 -0.61
N LEU A 106 3.17 4.88 -1.27
CA LEU A 106 4.44 4.79 -2.02
C LEU A 106 5.69 5.20 -1.22
N SER A 107 5.61 5.22 0.09
CA SER A 107 6.73 5.54 1.00
C SER A 107 6.48 4.92 2.37
N THR A 108 7.51 4.32 2.96
CA THR A 108 7.46 3.78 4.33
C THR A 108 7.17 4.87 5.36
N GLY A 109 7.81 6.02 5.25
CA GLY A 109 7.57 7.14 6.17
C GLY A 109 6.14 7.69 6.08
N ILE A 110 5.60 7.80 4.86
CA ILE A 110 4.21 8.21 4.65
C ILE A 110 3.26 7.13 5.20
N THR A 111 3.54 5.84 4.97
CA THR A 111 2.73 4.75 5.53
C THR A 111 2.65 4.82 7.05
N PHE A 112 3.77 5.05 7.74
CA PHE A 112 3.79 5.21 9.20
C PHE A 112 2.91 6.36 9.64
N ALA A 113 3.04 7.52 9.00
CA ALA A 113 2.26 8.71 9.34
C ALA A 113 0.76 8.54 9.09
N LEU A 114 0.38 7.80 8.04
CA LEU A 114 -1.02 7.57 7.69
C LEU A 114 -1.66 6.41 8.46
N THR A 115 -0.87 5.49 9.03
CA THR A 115 -1.38 4.35 9.80
C THR A 115 -2.30 4.77 10.94
N GLU A 116 -2.00 5.90 11.58
CA GLU A 116 -2.80 6.42 12.69
C GLU A 116 -4.07 7.18 12.22
N LYS A 117 -4.08 7.65 10.98
CA LYS A 117 -5.19 8.44 10.39
C LYS A 117 -6.22 7.58 9.68
N ALA A 118 -5.76 6.60 8.94
CA ALA A 118 -6.58 5.75 8.07
C ALA A 118 -7.78 5.08 8.78
N PRO A 119 -7.66 4.56 10.03
CA PRO A 119 -8.79 3.99 10.75
C PRO A 119 -9.92 4.98 11.01
N GLY A 120 -9.59 6.22 11.38
CA GLY A 120 -10.58 7.29 11.63
C GLY A 120 -11.31 7.70 10.35
N ASP A 121 -10.60 7.74 9.24
CA ASP A 121 -11.15 8.06 7.92
C ASP A 121 -11.80 6.85 7.22
N LYS A 122 -11.60 5.64 7.73
CA LYS A 122 -12.06 4.37 7.15
C LYS A 122 -11.56 4.16 5.71
N ILE A 123 -10.31 4.53 5.46
CA ILE A 123 -9.67 4.40 4.15
C ILE A 123 -8.54 3.36 4.25
N PRO A 124 -8.58 2.26 3.49
CA PRO A 124 -7.51 1.28 3.47
C PRO A 124 -6.20 1.86 2.95
N LEU A 125 -5.08 1.50 3.59
CA LEU A 125 -3.73 1.72 3.06
C LEU A 125 -3.25 0.41 2.44
N ILE A 126 -2.96 0.41 1.15
CA ILE A 126 -2.43 -0.76 0.45
C ILE A 126 -0.99 -0.49 0.07
N THR A 127 -0.08 -1.38 0.44
CA THR A 127 1.34 -1.29 0.10
C THR A 127 1.80 -2.51 -0.69
N ALA A 128 2.77 -2.31 -1.57
CA ALA A 128 3.34 -3.38 -2.38
C ALA A 128 4.50 -4.10 -1.66
N GLY A 129 4.42 -4.27 -0.34
CA GLY A 129 5.43 -4.95 0.47
C GLY A 129 6.42 -4.00 1.15
N TYR A 130 6.10 -2.73 1.27
CA TYR A 130 6.87 -1.74 2.02
C TYR A 130 6.02 -1.17 3.17
N GLY A 131 6.71 -0.58 4.13
CA GLY A 131 6.14 0.21 5.21
C GLY A 131 5.39 -0.58 6.26
N ARG A 132 5.88 -0.49 7.48
CA ARG A 132 5.34 -1.04 8.71
C ARG A 132 5.11 -2.55 8.69
N SER A 133 6.21 -3.30 8.79
CA SER A 133 6.17 -4.78 8.82
C SER A 133 5.27 -5.34 9.92
N GLU A 134 5.09 -4.63 11.04
CA GLU A 134 4.16 -4.98 12.11
C GLU A 134 2.70 -5.05 11.65
N SER A 135 2.36 -4.40 10.53
CA SER A 135 0.98 -4.39 10.01
C SER A 135 0.51 -5.75 9.46
N THR A 136 1.36 -6.76 9.46
CA THR A 136 0.95 -8.17 9.30
C THR A 136 0.04 -8.65 10.43
N ASP A 137 0.08 -8.02 11.61
CA ASP A 137 -0.93 -8.24 12.65
C ASP A 137 -2.22 -7.44 12.33
N GLY A 138 -3.11 -8.04 11.57
CA GLY A 138 -4.39 -7.46 11.19
C GLY A 138 -5.37 -7.23 12.35
N ASN A 139 -5.11 -7.78 13.55
CA ASN A 139 -5.91 -7.47 14.74
C ASN A 139 -5.62 -6.06 15.26
N VAL A 140 -4.37 -5.61 15.13
CA VAL A 140 -3.91 -4.29 15.51
C VAL A 140 -4.07 -3.30 14.34
N PHE A 141 -3.55 -3.65 13.16
CA PHE A 141 -3.47 -2.77 12.00
C PHE A 141 -4.57 -3.07 10.97
N LYS A 142 -5.83 -2.90 11.36
CA LYS A 142 -7.02 -3.29 10.58
C LYS A 142 -7.17 -2.56 9.23
N TRP A 143 -6.43 -1.48 9.00
CA TRP A 143 -6.54 -0.63 7.81
C TRP A 143 -5.28 -0.60 6.96
N ASN A 144 -4.24 -1.37 7.33
CA ASN A 144 -3.02 -1.52 6.56
C ASN A 144 -2.96 -2.90 5.92
N PHE A 145 -2.72 -2.94 4.61
CA PHE A 145 -2.74 -4.16 3.80
C PHE A 145 -1.44 -4.29 2.99
N PRO A 146 -0.38 -4.91 3.55
CA PRO A 146 0.80 -5.27 2.78
C PRO A 146 0.48 -6.45 1.85
N LEU A 147 0.65 -6.27 0.52
CA LEU A 147 0.18 -7.25 -0.46
C LEU A 147 1.17 -8.38 -0.77
N THR A 148 2.48 -8.09 -0.77
CA THR A 148 3.48 -9.04 -1.30
C THR A 148 4.42 -9.61 -0.24
N GLY A 149 4.28 -9.20 1.00
CA GLY A 149 5.20 -9.50 2.10
C GLY A 149 5.74 -8.22 2.74
N THR A 150 6.71 -8.36 3.60
CA THR A 150 7.29 -7.25 4.36
C THR A 150 8.80 -7.21 4.26
N TYR A 151 9.41 -6.13 4.73
CA TYR A 151 10.87 -6.05 4.86
C TYR A 151 11.42 -7.04 5.88
N TRP A 152 10.62 -7.41 6.88
CA TRP A 152 11.01 -8.46 7.83
C TRP A 152 11.08 -9.81 7.14
N ASP A 153 10.07 -10.18 6.33
CA ASP A 153 10.11 -11.42 5.56
C ASP A 153 11.33 -11.45 4.63
N ALA A 154 11.58 -10.36 3.91
CA ALA A 154 12.72 -10.27 3.01
C ALA A 154 14.07 -10.41 3.74
N ALA A 155 14.23 -9.75 4.88
CA ALA A 155 15.46 -9.83 5.68
C ALA A 155 15.66 -11.24 6.27
N ASP A 156 14.58 -11.87 6.75
CA ASP A 156 14.65 -13.24 7.29
C ASP A 156 15.01 -14.25 6.21
N ILE A 157 14.42 -14.14 5.02
CA ILE A 157 14.75 -15.00 3.86
C ILE A 157 16.22 -14.85 3.47
N LEU A 158 16.75 -13.62 3.47
CA LEU A 158 18.18 -13.39 3.19
C LEU A 158 19.08 -14.05 4.23
N LEU A 159 18.75 -13.95 5.51
CA LEU A 159 19.50 -14.63 6.57
C LEU A 159 19.41 -16.16 6.44
N GLN A 160 18.24 -16.72 6.12
CA GLN A 160 18.06 -18.13 5.86
C GLN A 160 18.95 -18.59 4.68
N HIS A 161 18.99 -17.79 3.62
CA HIS A 161 19.87 -18.07 2.48
C HIS A 161 21.35 -18.06 2.87
N LEU A 162 21.79 -17.07 3.65
CA LEU A 162 23.15 -16.99 4.16
C LEU A 162 23.49 -18.21 5.04
N ALA A 163 22.60 -18.53 5.98
CA ALA A 163 22.79 -19.71 6.84
C ALA A 163 22.92 -21.00 6.03
N LYS A 164 22.04 -21.20 5.05
CA LYS A 164 22.11 -22.37 4.15
C LYS A 164 23.43 -22.42 3.38
N LYS A 165 23.88 -21.27 2.84
CA LYS A 165 25.14 -21.17 2.09
C LYS A 165 26.37 -21.49 2.96
N GLU A 166 26.33 -21.12 4.23
CA GLU A 166 27.40 -21.38 5.20
C GLU A 166 27.36 -22.80 5.80
N GLY A 167 26.30 -23.57 5.55
CA GLY A 167 26.14 -24.92 6.06
C GLY A 167 25.31 -25.05 7.33
N GLY A 168 24.52 -24.01 7.67
CA GLY A 168 23.57 -23.99 8.79
C GLY A 168 23.66 -22.74 9.65
N TRP A 169 22.64 -22.52 10.46
CA TRP A 169 22.56 -21.39 11.36
C TRP A 169 23.72 -21.33 12.37
N ASP A 170 24.18 -22.49 12.86
CA ASP A 170 25.30 -22.57 13.80
C ASP A 170 26.61 -22.02 13.23
N LYS A 171 26.73 -22.01 11.89
CA LYS A 171 27.90 -21.47 11.19
C LYS A 171 27.90 -19.96 11.09
N LEU A 172 26.82 -19.31 11.44
CA LEU A 172 26.76 -17.83 11.54
C LEU A 172 27.34 -17.30 12.86
N LYS A 173 27.45 -18.15 13.88
CA LYS A 173 27.97 -17.74 15.18
C LYS A 173 29.36 -17.11 15.07
N GLY A 174 29.52 -15.88 15.61
CA GLY A 174 30.76 -15.11 15.58
C GLY A 174 31.07 -14.45 14.21
N LYS A 175 30.26 -14.68 13.17
CA LYS A 175 30.41 -13.96 11.90
C LYS A 175 29.94 -12.53 12.01
N LYS A 176 30.50 -11.65 11.17
CA LYS A 176 30.05 -10.25 11.02
C LYS A 176 29.15 -10.16 9.80
N ILE A 177 27.93 -9.67 10.02
CA ILE A 177 26.95 -9.41 8.98
C ILE A 177 26.64 -7.91 8.98
N ALA A 178 26.87 -7.24 7.85
CA ALA A 178 26.61 -5.81 7.73
C ALA A 178 25.27 -5.55 7.05
N LEU A 179 24.44 -4.72 7.68
CA LEU A 179 23.31 -4.08 7.07
C LEU A 179 23.74 -2.69 6.58
N VAL A 180 23.89 -2.51 5.28
CA VAL A 180 24.03 -1.20 4.66
C VAL A 180 22.64 -0.71 4.31
N TYR A 181 22.22 0.41 4.89
CA TYR A 181 20.84 0.86 4.76
C TYR A 181 20.74 2.38 4.61
N HIS A 182 19.69 2.80 3.94
CA HIS A 182 19.32 4.20 3.84
C HIS A 182 18.83 4.73 5.19
N ASP A 183 19.37 5.86 5.66
CA ASP A 183 19.00 6.47 6.96
C ASP A 183 17.62 7.15 6.88
N SER A 184 16.59 6.35 6.76
CA SER A 184 15.16 6.74 6.72
C SER A 184 14.30 5.62 7.30
N PRO A 185 13.00 5.85 7.52
CA PRO A 185 12.07 4.80 7.93
C PRO A 185 12.15 3.55 7.05
N TYR A 186 12.30 3.72 5.72
CA TYR A 186 12.46 2.62 4.78
C TYR A 186 13.65 1.72 5.09
N GLY A 187 14.85 2.29 5.21
CA GLY A 187 16.06 1.50 5.43
C GLY A 187 16.17 0.93 6.85
N LYS A 188 15.48 1.53 7.81
CA LYS A 188 15.46 1.09 9.22
C LYS A 188 14.50 -0.06 9.50
N GLU A 189 13.56 -0.31 8.61
CA GLU A 189 12.50 -1.32 8.76
C GLU A 189 13.02 -2.71 9.17
N PRO A 190 14.06 -3.28 8.54
CA PRO A 190 14.55 -4.62 8.89
C PRO A 190 15.39 -4.70 10.18
N ILE A 191 15.80 -3.56 10.77
CA ILE A 191 16.71 -3.54 11.92
C ILE A 191 16.19 -4.36 13.12
N PRO A 192 14.92 -4.20 13.57
CA PRO A 192 14.42 -4.94 14.72
C PRO A 192 14.56 -6.45 14.56
N LEU A 193 14.16 -6.97 13.39
CA LEU A 193 14.28 -8.39 13.07
C LEU A 193 15.74 -8.84 13.07
N LEU A 194 16.62 -8.09 12.40
CA LEU A 194 18.03 -8.46 12.28
C LEU A 194 18.74 -8.45 13.65
N VAL A 195 18.37 -7.53 14.54
CA VAL A 195 18.87 -7.49 15.93
C VAL A 195 18.39 -8.73 16.70
N GLU A 196 17.13 -9.12 16.55
CA GLU A 196 16.59 -10.33 17.16
C GLU A 196 17.34 -11.58 16.66
N ARG A 197 17.48 -11.72 15.36
CA ARG A 197 18.20 -12.86 14.73
C ARG A 197 19.67 -12.90 15.08
N SER A 198 20.33 -11.74 15.23
CA SER A 198 21.74 -11.71 15.67
C SER A 198 21.93 -12.27 17.07
N LYS A 199 21.01 -11.94 17.99
CA LYS A 199 21.01 -12.49 19.36
C LYS A 199 20.73 -14.01 19.35
N MET A 200 19.75 -14.42 18.54
CA MET A 200 19.33 -15.83 18.46
C MET A 200 20.43 -16.73 17.90
N HIS A 201 21.15 -16.29 16.87
CA HIS A 201 22.13 -17.10 16.13
C HIS A 201 23.60 -16.73 16.42
N GLY A 202 23.83 -15.71 17.23
CA GLY A 202 25.15 -15.34 17.72
C GLY A 202 26.08 -14.71 16.69
N PHE A 203 25.55 -14.11 15.62
CA PHE A 203 26.35 -13.28 14.71
C PHE A 203 26.40 -11.83 15.17
N GLU A 204 27.45 -11.09 14.79
CA GLU A 204 27.60 -9.67 15.03
C GLU A 204 26.92 -8.87 13.91
N LEU A 205 25.86 -8.12 14.23
CA LEU A 205 25.20 -7.24 13.27
C LEU A 205 25.88 -5.86 13.27
N GLN A 206 26.44 -5.49 12.13
CA GLN A 206 26.99 -4.15 11.89
C GLN A 206 25.96 -3.31 11.11
N GLN A 207 25.61 -2.16 11.67
CA GLN A 207 24.64 -1.24 11.07
C GLN A 207 25.38 -0.07 10.42
N LEU A 208 25.27 0.07 9.08
CA LEU A 208 25.99 1.07 8.29
C LEU A 208 24.98 1.99 7.60
N PRO A 209 24.55 3.09 8.24
CA PRO A 209 23.61 4.03 7.64
C PRO A 209 24.27 4.84 6.52
N VAL A 210 23.52 5.05 5.44
CA VAL A 210 23.90 5.92 4.31
C VAL A 210 22.87 7.03 4.20
N THR A 211 23.34 8.28 4.28
CA THR A 211 22.48 9.46 4.24
C THR A 211 22.04 9.83 2.83
N HIS A 212 20.91 10.50 2.68
CA HIS A 212 20.35 11.01 1.42
C HIS A 212 21.35 11.72 0.51
N ALA A 213 22.18 12.58 1.09
CA ALA A 213 23.14 13.40 0.33
C ALA A 213 24.22 12.59 -0.41
N ARG A 214 24.44 11.33 0.00
CA ARG A 214 25.46 10.47 -0.65
C ARG A 214 24.90 9.64 -1.79
N PHE A 215 23.58 9.42 -1.84
CA PHE A 215 22.94 8.74 -2.99
C PHE A 215 22.89 9.60 -4.25
N ASN A 216 23.01 10.92 -4.13
CA ASN A 216 23.10 11.83 -5.28
C ASN A 216 24.47 11.78 -5.99
N PHE A 217 25.41 10.97 -5.52
CA PHE A 217 26.78 10.91 -6.02
C PHE A 217 27.18 9.50 -6.49
N ILE A 218 26.29 8.83 -7.24
CA ILE A 218 26.74 7.77 -8.13
C ILE A 218 26.86 8.44 -9.50
N PRO A 219 28.08 8.72 -9.99
CA PRO A 219 28.24 9.20 -11.35
C PRO A 219 27.61 8.18 -12.31
N ASP A 220 26.98 8.66 -13.36
CA ASP A 220 26.33 7.83 -14.40
C ASP A 220 27.27 6.76 -14.96
N ASP A 221 28.57 6.94 -14.80
CA ASP A 221 29.64 6.02 -15.22
C ASP A 221 29.67 4.67 -14.48
N CYS A 222 29.04 4.55 -13.29
CA CYS A 222 28.97 3.27 -12.59
C CYS A 222 27.97 2.28 -13.20
N TYR A 223 27.01 2.75 -13.99
CA TYR A 223 26.04 1.88 -14.69
C TYR A 223 26.54 1.40 -16.07
N ALA A 224 27.53 2.07 -16.66
CA ALA A 224 28.05 1.71 -17.97
C ALA A 224 28.93 0.44 -17.96
N GLY A 225 29.37 -0.02 -16.80
CA GLY A 225 30.29 -1.16 -16.65
C GLY A 225 29.67 -2.56 -16.61
N SER A 226 28.34 -2.68 -16.45
CA SER A 226 27.68 -4.00 -16.26
C SER A 226 27.00 -4.57 -17.51
N ALA A 227 26.97 -3.84 -18.62
CA ALA A 227 26.31 -4.27 -19.86
C ALA A 227 27.19 -5.07 -20.84
N ASN A 228 28.48 -5.27 -20.53
CA ASN A 228 29.42 -5.99 -21.38
C ASN A 228 30.35 -6.90 -20.56
N ARG A 229 29.80 -7.92 -19.93
CA ARG A 229 30.55 -9.15 -19.60
C ARG A 229 29.59 -10.34 -19.56
#